data_1e51baa0d2f9a45fa1bee36428794151
#
_entry.id   1e51baa0d2f9a45fa1bee36428794151
#
_cell.length_a   1.000
_cell.length_b   1.000
_cell.length_c   1.000
_cell.angle_alpha   90.00
_cell.angle_beta   90.00
_cell.angle_gamma   90.00
#
_symmetry.space_group_name_H-M   'P 1'
#
loop_
_entity.id
_entity.type
_entity.pdbx_description
1 polymer ?
#
loop_
_entity_poly.entity_id
_entity_poly.type
_entity_poly.pdbx_seq_one_letter_code
_entity_poly.pdbx_strand_id
1 'polypeptide(L)'
;MLNQQQLRTFDENGFLVLEKLFSSRKISALREAAVEIVEDFDIERHRTVFRTDDRDAGRDDYFFDSAENVHCFLEDGALDESGELIRP
;
A
#
# COMPACT_ATOMS: atom_id res chain seq x y z
N MET A 1 9.88 -20.67 12.48
CA MET A 1 10.25 -21.52 11.33
C MET A 1 9.06 -22.37 10.93
N LEU A 2 8.83 -22.54 9.64
CA LEU A 2 7.74 -23.38 9.14
C LEU A 2 8.03 -24.86 9.42
N ASN A 3 6.99 -25.60 9.83
CA ASN A 3 7.10 -27.04 10.00
C ASN A 3 6.97 -27.76 8.65
N GLN A 4 7.19 -29.08 8.63
CA GLN A 4 7.16 -29.85 7.37
C GLN A 4 5.79 -29.88 6.73
N GLN A 5 4.73 -29.90 7.50
CA GLN A 5 3.39 -29.87 6.97
C GLN A 5 3.07 -28.52 6.27
N GLN A 6 3.50 -27.43 6.89
CA GLN A 6 3.35 -26.10 6.28
C GLN A 6 4.12 -25.97 4.97
N LEU A 7 5.34 -26.52 4.93
CA LEU A 7 6.14 -26.54 3.70
C LEU A 7 5.44 -27.33 2.59
N ARG A 8 4.87 -28.49 2.94
CA ARG A 8 4.10 -29.29 1.96
C ARG A 8 2.88 -28.55 1.46
N THR A 9 2.15 -27.90 2.37
CA THR A 9 0.97 -27.10 2.00
C THR A 9 1.35 -25.99 1.02
N PHE A 10 2.46 -25.31 1.29
CA PHE A 10 2.96 -24.27 0.40
C PHE A 10 3.31 -24.84 -0.99
N ASP A 11 4.02 -25.98 -1.02
CA ASP A 11 4.41 -26.63 -2.27
C ASP A 11 3.19 -27.06 -3.11
N GLU A 12 2.17 -27.58 -2.45
CA GLU A 12 0.95 -28.06 -3.13
C GLU A 12 0.06 -26.92 -3.61
N ASN A 13 -0.09 -25.87 -2.83
CA ASN A 13 -1.07 -24.79 -3.07
C ASN A 13 -0.43 -23.54 -3.69
N GLY A 14 0.87 -23.34 -3.56
CA GLY A 14 1.56 -22.14 -3.99
C GLY A 14 1.41 -20.95 -3.02
N PHE A 15 0.74 -21.16 -1.89
CA PHE A 15 0.59 -20.16 -0.82
C PHE A 15 0.42 -20.85 0.52
N LEU A 16 0.58 -20.07 1.59
CA LEU A 16 0.39 -20.57 2.96
C LEU A 16 -0.20 -19.45 3.82
N VAL A 17 -1.28 -19.75 4.53
CA VAL A 17 -1.90 -18.83 5.49
C VAL A 17 -1.41 -19.18 6.89
N LEU A 18 -0.85 -18.20 7.58
CA LEU A 18 -0.43 -18.32 8.96
C LEU A 18 -1.42 -17.55 9.84
N GLU A 19 -2.36 -18.29 10.42
CA GLU A 19 -3.39 -17.68 11.27
C GLU A 19 -2.81 -17.20 12.60
N LYS A 20 -3.32 -16.08 13.09
CA LYS A 20 -2.99 -15.53 14.42
C LYS A 20 -1.48 -15.28 14.63
N LEU A 21 -0.76 -15.03 13.53
CA LEU A 21 0.68 -14.75 13.60
C LEU A 21 0.96 -13.45 14.37
N PHE A 22 0.11 -12.46 14.19
CA PHE A 22 0.23 -11.17 14.87
C PHE A 22 -0.87 -11.02 15.92
N SER A 23 -0.52 -10.46 17.08
CA SER A 23 -1.50 -10.18 18.13
C SER A 23 -2.46 -9.06 17.71
N SER A 24 -3.66 -9.06 18.29
CA SER A 24 -4.64 -7.99 18.06
C SER A 24 -4.09 -6.62 18.43
N ARG A 25 -3.29 -6.55 19.48
CA ARG A 25 -2.66 -5.32 19.93
C ARG A 25 -1.68 -4.77 18.89
N LYS A 26 -0.87 -5.65 18.28
CA LYS A 26 0.06 -5.27 17.22
C LYS A 26 -0.67 -4.79 15.98
N ILE A 27 -1.74 -5.47 15.58
CA ILE A 27 -2.55 -5.09 14.43
C ILE A 27 -3.22 -3.73 14.67
N SER A 28 -3.75 -3.49 15.88
CA SER A 28 -4.34 -2.19 16.22
C SER A 28 -3.32 -1.05 16.13
N ALA A 29 -2.10 -1.29 16.64
CA ALA A 29 -1.04 -0.28 16.57
C ALA A 29 -0.64 0.03 15.12
N LEU A 30 -0.55 -0.98 14.26
CA LEU A 30 -0.25 -0.80 12.84
C LEU A 30 -1.36 -0.04 12.12
N ARG A 31 -2.62 -0.36 12.45
CA ARG A 31 -3.78 0.34 11.88
C ARG A 31 -3.78 1.81 12.26
N GLU A 32 -3.55 2.12 13.53
CA GLU A 32 -3.48 3.50 14.00
C GLU A 32 -2.37 4.28 13.30
N ALA A 33 -1.19 3.66 13.14
CA ALA A 33 -0.08 4.28 12.43
C ALA A 33 -0.42 4.55 10.97
N ALA A 34 -1.09 3.62 10.30
CA ALA A 34 -1.51 3.78 8.90
C ALA A 34 -2.53 4.91 8.75
N VAL A 35 -3.51 4.99 9.65
CA VAL A 35 -4.52 6.06 9.65
C VAL A 35 -3.86 7.42 9.84
N GLU A 36 -2.91 7.52 10.77
CA GLU A 36 -2.17 8.75 11.02
C GLU A 36 -1.41 9.21 9.77
N ILE A 37 -0.75 8.29 9.07
CA ILE A 37 -0.04 8.61 7.82
C ILE A 37 -1.01 9.17 6.78
N VAL A 38 -2.19 8.58 6.64
CA VAL A 38 -3.20 9.03 5.67
C VAL A 38 -3.78 10.39 6.06
N GLU A 39 -4.06 10.60 7.35
CA GLU A 39 -4.61 11.88 7.85
C GLU A 39 -3.63 13.03 7.69
N ASP A 40 -2.34 12.76 7.87
CA ASP A 40 -1.29 13.78 7.75
C ASP A 40 -0.86 14.01 6.30
N PHE A 41 -1.36 13.21 5.36
CA PHE A 41 -0.97 13.30 3.96
C PHE A 41 -1.47 14.60 3.32
N ASP A 42 -0.54 15.36 2.75
CA ASP A 42 -0.85 16.63 2.07
C ASP A 42 -1.13 16.35 0.58
N ILE A 43 -2.41 16.20 0.24
CA ILE A 43 -2.86 15.93 -1.13
C ILE A 43 -2.49 17.08 -2.07
N GLU A 44 -2.54 18.32 -1.60
CA GLU A 44 -2.24 19.50 -2.43
C GLU A 44 -0.78 19.53 -2.87
N ARG A 45 0.10 18.99 -2.05
CA ARG A 45 1.54 18.96 -2.32
C ARG A 45 1.95 17.73 -3.13
N HIS A 46 1.24 16.59 -2.92
CA HIS A 46 1.62 15.30 -3.53
C HIS A 46 0.42 14.68 -4.22
N ARG A 47 0.27 14.95 -5.51
CA ARG A 47 -0.84 14.43 -6.32
C ARG A 47 -0.41 13.33 -7.28
N THR A 48 0.55 12.52 -6.88
CA THR A 48 1.05 11.44 -7.72
C THR A 48 0.05 10.28 -7.75
N VAL A 49 -0.40 9.94 -8.96
CA VAL A 49 -1.29 8.80 -9.22
C VAL A 49 -0.44 7.60 -9.56
N PHE A 50 -0.67 6.48 -8.87
CA PHE A 50 0.01 5.23 -9.17
C PHE A 50 -0.74 4.49 -10.28
N ARG A 51 -0.04 4.22 -11.39
CA ARG A 51 -0.59 3.50 -12.54
C ARG A 51 0.33 2.37 -12.92
N THR A 52 -0.25 1.25 -13.30
CA THR A 52 0.49 0.07 -13.79
C THR A 52 0.47 -0.06 -15.29
N ASP A 53 -0.46 0.62 -15.97
CA ASP A 53 -0.69 0.54 -17.40
C ASP A 53 0.15 1.53 -18.22
N ASP A 54 0.68 2.56 -17.60
CA ASP A 54 1.49 3.59 -18.24
C ASP A 54 2.88 3.60 -17.63
N ARG A 55 3.90 3.35 -18.44
CA ARG A 55 5.29 3.24 -17.98
C ARG A 55 5.83 4.53 -17.38
N ASP A 56 5.34 5.68 -17.84
CA ASP A 56 5.84 6.97 -17.41
C ASP A 56 4.96 7.65 -16.36
N ALA A 57 3.72 7.17 -16.18
CA ALA A 57 2.79 7.77 -15.24
C ALA A 57 3.20 7.48 -13.78
N GLY A 58 3.31 8.53 -12.99
CA GLY A 58 3.63 8.43 -11.58
C GLY A 58 5.08 8.11 -11.24
N ARG A 59 5.99 8.11 -12.24
CA ARG A 59 7.40 7.83 -12.04
C ARG A 59 8.23 9.09 -11.89
N ASP A 60 7.85 9.92 -10.95
CA ASP A 60 8.60 11.12 -10.58
C ASP A 60 9.56 10.82 -9.41
N ASP A 61 10.23 11.84 -8.92
CA ASP A 61 11.15 11.71 -7.78
C ASP A 61 10.44 11.20 -6.54
N TYR A 62 9.19 11.60 -6.34
CA TYR A 62 8.36 11.12 -5.23
C TYR A 62 8.14 9.61 -5.30
N PHE A 63 7.88 9.09 -6.51
CA PHE A 63 7.71 7.65 -6.73
C PHE A 63 9.00 6.90 -6.39
N PHE A 64 10.14 7.35 -6.89
CA PHE A 64 11.43 6.68 -6.64
C PHE A 64 11.83 6.74 -5.17
N ASP A 65 11.56 7.85 -4.50
CA ASP A 65 11.85 8.00 -3.08
C ASP A 65 11.01 7.04 -2.22
N SER A 66 9.85 6.61 -2.70
CA SER A 66 8.99 5.67 -1.98
C SER A 66 9.61 4.29 -1.78
N ALA A 67 10.69 3.97 -2.50
CA ALA A 67 11.40 2.70 -2.30
C ALA A 67 11.99 2.58 -0.88
N GLU A 68 12.31 3.70 -0.25
CA GLU A 68 12.91 3.73 1.09
C GLU A 68 12.03 4.41 2.13
N ASN A 69 10.89 4.94 1.74
CA ASN A 69 9.99 5.69 2.62
C ASN A 69 8.54 5.29 2.41
N VAL A 70 7.71 5.51 3.42
CA VAL A 70 6.27 5.30 3.30
C VAL A 70 5.66 6.56 2.67
N HIS A 71 5.17 6.41 1.46
CA HIS A 71 4.51 7.49 0.72
C HIS A 71 3.08 7.09 0.36
N CYS A 72 2.19 8.07 0.33
CA CYS A 72 0.82 7.86 -0.15
C CYS A 72 0.74 8.21 -1.63
N PHE A 73 -0.06 7.44 -2.36
CA PHE A 73 -0.33 7.66 -3.77
C PHE A 73 -1.83 7.70 -3.98
N LEU A 74 -2.27 8.47 -4.95
CA LEU A 74 -3.67 8.46 -5.35
C LEU A 74 -3.92 7.27 -6.28
N GLU A 75 -5.09 6.66 -6.16
CA GLU A 75 -5.50 5.60 -7.07
C GLU A 75 -5.85 6.18 -8.46
N ASP A 76 -5.82 5.30 -9.47
CA ASP A 76 -6.25 5.70 -10.81
C ASP A 76 -7.73 6.08 -10.77
N GLY A 77 -8.05 7.22 -11.38
CA GLY A 77 -9.42 7.77 -11.38
C GLY A 77 -9.76 8.61 -10.14
N ALA A 78 -8.81 8.86 -9.24
CA ALA A 78 -9.04 9.70 -8.07
C ALA A 78 -9.19 11.19 -8.41
N LEU A 79 -8.62 11.62 -9.54
CA LEU A 79 -8.67 12.99 -10.01
C LEU A 79 -9.57 13.09 -11.24
N ASP A 80 -10.32 14.19 -11.35
CA ASP A 80 -11.11 14.49 -12.55
C ASP A 80 -10.23 15.08 -13.67
N GLU A 81 -10.86 15.44 -14.80
CA GLU A 81 -10.15 16.00 -15.96
C GLU A 81 -9.45 17.33 -15.66
N SER A 82 -9.94 18.08 -14.66
CA SER A 82 -9.33 19.35 -14.25
C SER A 82 -8.23 19.17 -13.20
N GLY A 83 -8.01 17.93 -12.73
CA GLY A 83 -7.01 17.64 -11.70
C GLY A 83 -7.53 17.79 -10.29
N GLU A 84 -8.84 17.94 -10.11
CA GLU A 84 -9.46 18.04 -8.80
C GLU A 84 -9.84 16.67 -8.25
N LEU A 85 -9.73 16.51 -6.93
CA LEU A 85 -10.02 15.24 -6.26
C LEU A 85 -11.52 14.93 -6.34
N ILE A 86 -11.83 13.74 -6.86
CA ILE A 86 -13.19 13.22 -6.86
C ILE A 86 -13.46 12.64 -5.47
N ARG A 87 -14.45 13.18 -4.78
CA ARG A 87 -14.85 12.69 -3.45
C ARG A 87 -16.14 11.87 -3.57
N PRO A 88 -16.21 10.74 -2.83
CA PRO A 88 -17.44 9.97 -2.79
C PRO A 88 -18.59 10.71 -2.10
#